data_50917699149b1893fd802b5106e2ca00
#
_entry.id   50917699149b1893fd802b5106e2ca00
#
_cell.length_a   1.000
_cell.length_b   1.000
_cell.length_c   1.000
_cell.angle_alpha   90.00
_cell.angle_beta   90.00
_cell.angle_gamma   90.00
#
_symmetry.space_group_name_H-M   'P 1'
#
loop_
_entity.id
_entity.type
_entity.pdbx_description
1 polymer ?
#
loop_
_entity_poly.entity_id
_entity_poly.type
_entity_poly.pdbx_seq_one_letter_code
_entity_poly.pdbx_strand_id
1 'polypeptide(L)'
;MLEIKTNESDLAAKIIVIGVGGGGNNAVNRMIDEGIMGVEFVCVNTDKQHLSNCKAGNCIQIGEKLTKGLGAGADPEVGKAAAEENREELTELVKGADMVFVTCGMGGGTGTGAAPVIAGIAKEMGILTVGIVTKPFRFEARSRMNNATSGIDELKKNVDTLIVIPNDKLLEIVDRRTSMPDALKKADEVLQQGVQGITDLINVPGLINLDFADVQTVMKDKGIAHIGIGTGSGDDKCVEAVKEAISSPLLETTIEGASHVIINISGDVGLQEANDAAMYIEELTGENTNIIFGVMFPEAEDDSVKITVIATGLEDDGMHLTEEHTPAFLKKPAAPKTNFPTKEGQLASSRPVAPSALGSSHTARPQTPSYSRQAEDGIKSPEFLQRKR
;
A
#
# COMPACT_ATOMS: atom_id res chain seq x y z
N MET A 1 -23.13 -12.91 -47.13
CA MET A 1 -22.65 -11.90 -46.20
C MET A 1 -22.60 -12.56 -44.81
N LEU A 2 -21.42 -12.79 -44.28
CA LEU A 2 -21.26 -13.26 -42.92
C LEU A 2 -21.38 -12.03 -42.02
N GLU A 3 -22.49 -11.87 -41.30
CA GLU A 3 -22.59 -10.92 -40.18
C GLU A 3 -21.72 -11.47 -39.05
N ILE A 4 -20.58 -10.88 -38.86
CA ILE A 4 -19.82 -11.05 -37.63
C ILE A 4 -20.56 -10.24 -36.57
N LYS A 5 -21.40 -10.90 -35.78
CA LYS A 5 -21.88 -10.33 -34.53
C LYS A 5 -20.72 -10.34 -33.54
N THR A 6 -19.89 -9.32 -33.56
CA THR A 6 -19.01 -9.01 -32.46
C THR A 6 -19.90 -8.46 -31.34
N ASN A 7 -20.04 -9.22 -30.24
CA ASN A 7 -20.53 -8.64 -28.98
C ASN A 7 -19.49 -7.61 -28.57
N GLU A 8 -19.88 -6.35 -28.42
CA GLU A 8 -19.00 -5.27 -27.98
C GLU A 8 -18.34 -5.57 -26.59
N SER A 9 -18.97 -6.46 -25.83
CA SER A 9 -18.42 -6.95 -24.54
C SER A 9 -17.21 -7.89 -24.67
N ASP A 10 -16.94 -8.45 -25.85
CA ASP A 10 -15.82 -9.39 -26.07
C ASP A 10 -14.52 -8.69 -26.51
N LEU A 11 -14.54 -7.35 -26.65
CA LEU A 11 -13.39 -6.55 -27.11
C LEU A 11 -12.69 -5.75 -25.99
N ALA A 12 -13.30 -5.62 -24.81
CA ALA A 12 -12.71 -4.90 -23.69
C ALA A 12 -11.85 -5.85 -22.83
N ALA A 13 -10.68 -5.37 -22.38
CA ALA A 13 -9.84 -6.12 -21.45
C ALA A 13 -10.60 -6.41 -20.13
N LYS A 14 -10.57 -7.67 -19.68
CA LYS A 14 -11.20 -8.05 -18.41
C LYS A 14 -10.29 -7.67 -17.26
N ILE A 15 -10.69 -6.66 -16.50
CA ILE A 15 -9.96 -6.12 -15.35
C ILE A 15 -10.68 -6.52 -14.05
N ILE A 16 -9.94 -7.10 -13.10
CA ILE A 16 -10.45 -7.44 -11.77
C ILE A 16 -9.71 -6.60 -10.72
N VAL A 17 -10.45 -5.98 -9.82
CA VAL A 17 -9.92 -5.23 -8.66
C VAL A 17 -10.22 -6.00 -7.39
N ILE A 18 -9.19 -6.51 -6.73
CA ILE A 18 -9.29 -7.33 -5.53
C ILE A 18 -8.87 -6.51 -4.30
N GLY A 19 -9.83 -6.16 -3.47
CA GLY A 19 -9.57 -5.55 -2.16
C GLY A 19 -9.30 -6.60 -1.11
N VAL A 20 -8.12 -6.58 -0.47
CA VAL A 20 -7.69 -7.60 0.48
C VAL A 20 -7.62 -7.04 1.89
N GLY A 21 -8.35 -7.66 2.82
CA GLY A 21 -8.46 -7.23 4.21
C GLY A 21 -9.28 -5.95 4.39
N GLY A 22 -9.34 -5.42 5.61
CA GLY A 22 -10.20 -4.28 5.94
C GLY A 22 -9.93 -3.03 5.10
N GLY A 23 -8.68 -2.60 4.98
CA GLY A 23 -8.32 -1.41 4.20
C GLY A 23 -8.62 -1.58 2.71
N GLY A 24 -8.24 -2.72 2.11
CA GLY A 24 -8.52 -3.01 0.70
C GLY A 24 -10.02 -3.07 0.41
N ASN A 25 -10.81 -3.70 1.29
CA ASN A 25 -12.26 -3.76 1.13
C ASN A 25 -12.93 -2.37 1.24
N ASN A 26 -12.42 -1.49 2.12
CA ASN A 26 -12.90 -0.12 2.21
C ASN A 26 -12.60 0.68 0.93
N ALA A 27 -11.38 0.52 0.39
CA ALA A 27 -11.01 1.14 -0.88
C ALA A 27 -11.91 0.67 -2.03
N VAL A 28 -12.19 -0.64 -2.14
CA VAL A 28 -13.12 -1.19 -3.13
C VAL A 28 -14.55 -0.64 -2.95
N ASN A 29 -15.05 -0.58 -1.71
CA ASN A 29 -16.37 0.02 -1.46
C ASN A 29 -16.43 1.47 -1.97
N ARG A 30 -15.35 2.24 -1.77
CA ARG A 30 -15.26 3.60 -2.27
C ARG A 30 -15.22 3.67 -3.79
N MET A 31 -14.44 2.79 -4.44
CA MET A 31 -14.40 2.70 -5.90
C MET A 31 -15.77 2.45 -6.51
N ILE A 32 -16.58 1.62 -5.85
CA ILE A 32 -17.97 1.36 -6.26
C ILE A 32 -18.84 2.60 -6.04
N ASP A 33 -18.68 3.32 -4.93
CA ASP A 33 -19.42 4.53 -4.63
C ASP A 33 -19.13 5.67 -5.61
N GLU A 34 -17.87 5.78 -6.07
CA GLU A 34 -17.43 6.75 -7.08
C GLU A 34 -17.77 6.31 -8.52
N GLY A 35 -18.35 5.13 -8.68
CA GLY A 35 -18.87 4.65 -9.97
C GLY A 35 -17.81 4.27 -11.01
N ILE A 36 -16.64 3.77 -10.58
CA ILE A 36 -15.62 3.28 -11.51
C ILE A 36 -16.21 2.13 -12.33
N MET A 37 -16.18 2.27 -13.66
CA MET A 37 -16.76 1.32 -14.61
C MET A 37 -15.69 0.49 -15.33
N GLY A 38 -16.13 -0.60 -16.00
CA GLY A 38 -15.26 -1.44 -16.81
C GLY A 38 -14.37 -2.40 -16.00
N VAL A 39 -14.63 -2.55 -14.70
CA VAL A 39 -13.89 -3.45 -13.81
C VAL A 39 -14.82 -4.33 -12.98
N GLU A 40 -14.35 -5.53 -12.64
CA GLU A 40 -15.02 -6.43 -11.71
C GLU A 40 -14.42 -6.22 -10.29
N PHE A 41 -15.27 -5.92 -9.31
CA PHE A 41 -14.83 -5.70 -7.93
C PHE A 41 -15.01 -6.95 -7.09
N VAL A 42 -13.96 -7.30 -6.32
CA VAL A 42 -13.94 -8.43 -5.40
C VAL A 42 -13.40 -8.00 -4.05
N CYS A 43 -14.07 -8.42 -2.97
CA CYS A 43 -13.60 -8.25 -1.60
C CYS A 43 -13.15 -9.59 -1.02
N VAL A 44 -11.92 -9.64 -0.53
CA VAL A 44 -11.33 -10.82 0.12
C VAL A 44 -10.96 -10.49 1.56
N ASN A 45 -11.43 -11.27 2.52
CA ASN A 45 -11.12 -11.05 3.94
C ASN A 45 -11.21 -12.34 4.77
N THR A 46 -10.51 -12.36 5.90
CA THR A 46 -10.66 -13.39 6.96
C THR A 46 -11.76 -13.03 7.95
N ASP A 47 -12.25 -11.78 7.94
CA ASP A 47 -13.30 -11.29 8.83
C ASP A 47 -14.65 -11.27 8.11
N LYS A 48 -15.54 -12.18 8.53
CA LYS A 48 -16.88 -12.33 7.96
C LYS A 48 -17.78 -11.12 8.23
N GLN A 49 -17.63 -10.48 9.39
CA GLN A 49 -18.43 -9.32 9.74
C GLN A 49 -18.07 -8.13 8.84
N HIS A 50 -16.78 -7.97 8.54
CA HIS A 50 -16.34 -6.91 7.61
C HIS A 50 -16.87 -7.18 6.19
N LEU A 51 -16.78 -8.43 5.69
CA LEU A 51 -17.29 -8.80 4.38
C LEU A 51 -18.80 -8.55 4.21
N SER A 52 -19.60 -8.71 5.26
CA SER A 52 -21.04 -8.45 5.20
C SER A 52 -21.41 -6.97 4.92
N ASN A 53 -20.45 -6.06 5.09
CA ASN A 53 -20.61 -4.64 4.81
C ASN A 53 -20.00 -4.21 3.47
N CYS A 54 -19.41 -5.16 2.72
CA CYS A 54 -18.84 -4.88 1.42
C CYS A 54 -19.92 -4.74 0.35
N LYS A 55 -19.68 -3.85 -0.61
CA LYS A 55 -20.60 -3.54 -1.72
C LYS A 55 -20.25 -4.29 -3.01
N ALA A 56 -19.09 -4.96 -3.03
CA ALA A 56 -18.66 -5.74 -4.18
C ALA A 56 -19.62 -6.90 -4.46
N GLY A 57 -19.85 -7.20 -5.75
CA GLY A 57 -20.69 -8.33 -6.16
C GLY A 57 -20.13 -9.68 -5.72
N ASN A 58 -18.80 -9.79 -5.64
CA ASN A 58 -18.09 -10.98 -5.20
C ASN A 58 -17.37 -10.71 -3.88
N CYS A 59 -17.72 -11.46 -2.82
CA CYS A 59 -17.08 -11.39 -1.50
C CYS A 59 -16.61 -12.80 -1.09
N ILE A 60 -15.30 -12.96 -0.92
CA ILE A 60 -14.69 -14.26 -0.58
C ILE A 60 -14.14 -14.21 0.85
N GLN A 61 -14.63 -15.10 1.68
CA GLN A 61 -14.06 -15.33 3.01
C GLN A 61 -12.92 -16.35 2.91
N ILE A 62 -11.70 -15.96 3.25
CA ILE A 62 -10.54 -16.85 3.27
C ILE A 62 -10.21 -17.33 4.69
N GLY A 63 -9.63 -18.55 4.79
CA GLY A 63 -9.15 -19.10 6.04
C GLY A 63 -10.26 -19.39 7.06
N GLU A 64 -11.41 -19.91 6.64
CA GLU A 64 -12.54 -20.17 7.53
C GLU A 64 -12.18 -21.18 8.63
N LYS A 65 -11.42 -22.23 8.30
CA LYS A 65 -10.98 -23.23 9.29
C LYS A 65 -9.98 -22.65 10.29
N LEU A 66 -9.11 -21.73 9.80
CA LEU A 66 -8.05 -21.14 10.59
C LEU A 66 -8.57 -20.05 11.53
N THR A 67 -9.38 -19.12 11.01
CA THR A 67 -9.79 -17.89 11.70
C THR A 67 -11.21 -17.94 12.25
N LYS A 68 -12.03 -18.86 11.78
CA LYS A 68 -13.47 -18.98 12.10
C LYS A 68 -14.25 -17.68 11.80
N GLY A 69 -13.77 -16.90 10.83
CA GLY A 69 -14.37 -15.62 10.44
C GLY A 69 -14.11 -14.46 11.40
N LEU A 70 -13.14 -14.59 12.32
CA LEU A 70 -12.81 -13.56 13.33
C LEU A 70 -11.62 -12.67 12.93
N GLY A 71 -11.12 -12.82 11.71
CA GLY A 71 -9.96 -12.07 11.24
C GLY A 71 -8.62 -12.73 11.57
N ALA A 72 -7.53 -12.17 11.04
CA ALA A 72 -6.17 -12.67 11.19
C ALA A 72 -5.42 -12.15 12.43
N GLY A 73 -6.05 -11.38 13.31
CA GLY A 73 -5.45 -10.90 14.56
C GLY A 73 -4.18 -10.04 14.40
N ALA A 74 -4.06 -9.30 13.30
CA ALA A 74 -2.88 -8.51 12.93
C ALA A 74 -1.61 -9.35 12.69
N ASP A 75 -1.73 -10.65 12.46
CA ASP A 75 -0.64 -11.57 12.15
C ASP A 75 -0.63 -11.88 10.63
N PRO A 76 0.40 -11.42 9.88
CA PRO A 76 0.52 -11.68 8.43
C PRO A 76 0.65 -13.17 8.08
N GLU A 77 1.26 -13.99 8.94
CA GLU A 77 1.39 -15.42 8.69
C GLU A 77 0.03 -16.13 8.69
N VAL A 78 -0.89 -15.68 9.57
CA VAL A 78 -2.27 -16.15 9.57
C VAL A 78 -3.00 -15.72 8.30
N GLY A 79 -2.76 -14.46 7.83
CA GLY A 79 -3.31 -13.96 6.57
C GLY A 79 -2.84 -14.76 5.36
N LYS A 80 -1.53 -15.07 5.31
CA LYS A 80 -0.92 -15.89 4.26
C LYS A 80 -1.50 -17.31 4.25
N ALA A 81 -1.53 -17.98 5.42
CA ALA A 81 -2.07 -19.31 5.55
C ALA A 81 -3.57 -19.36 5.18
N ALA A 82 -4.33 -18.31 5.50
CA ALA A 82 -5.73 -18.19 5.11
C ALA A 82 -5.92 -18.11 3.58
N ALA A 83 -5.05 -17.38 2.87
CA ALA A 83 -5.10 -17.32 1.42
C ALA A 83 -4.69 -18.65 0.78
N GLU A 84 -3.69 -19.34 1.33
CA GLU A 84 -3.28 -20.67 0.85
C GLU A 84 -4.38 -21.73 1.10
N GLU A 85 -5.16 -21.63 2.17
CA GLU A 85 -6.32 -22.51 2.41
C GLU A 85 -7.35 -22.43 1.28
N ASN A 86 -7.54 -21.23 0.69
CA ASN A 86 -8.51 -20.98 -0.37
C ASN A 86 -7.86 -20.79 -1.75
N ARG A 87 -6.63 -21.29 -1.97
CA ARG A 87 -5.87 -21.08 -3.21
C ARG A 87 -6.64 -21.47 -4.47
N GLU A 88 -7.37 -22.59 -4.44
CA GLU A 88 -8.16 -23.06 -5.58
C GLU A 88 -9.29 -22.09 -5.94
N GLU A 89 -10.00 -21.57 -4.96
CA GLU A 89 -11.08 -20.59 -5.13
C GLU A 89 -10.54 -19.26 -5.67
N LEU A 90 -9.40 -18.80 -5.14
CA LEU A 90 -8.71 -17.60 -5.60
C LEU A 90 -8.17 -17.76 -7.05
N THR A 91 -7.72 -18.97 -7.40
CA THR A 91 -7.28 -19.27 -8.77
C THR A 91 -8.44 -19.20 -9.76
N GLU A 92 -9.58 -19.76 -9.43
CA GLU A 92 -10.78 -19.71 -10.30
C GLU A 92 -11.33 -18.28 -10.41
N LEU A 93 -11.20 -17.46 -9.34
CA LEU A 93 -11.59 -16.07 -9.34
C LEU A 93 -10.85 -15.23 -10.40
N VAL A 94 -9.53 -15.36 -10.50
CA VAL A 94 -8.71 -14.55 -11.41
C VAL A 94 -8.65 -15.11 -12.83
N LYS A 95 -9.19 -16.30 -13.04
CA LYS A 95 -9.13 -16.98 -14.32
C LYS A 95 -9.84 -16.22 -15.44
N GLY A 96 -9.11 -16.06 -16.54
CA GLY A 96 -9.62 -15.35 -17.72
C GLY A 96 -9.62 -13.83 -17.56
N ALA A 97 -8.98 -13.28 -16.53
CA ALA A 97 -8.68 -11.85 -16.46
C ALA A 97 -7.45 -11.53 -17.30
N ASP A 98 -7.44 -10.35 -17.91
CA ASP A 98 -6.28 -9.78 -18.60
C ASP A 98 -5.40 -8.99 -17.62
N MET A 99 -6.03 -8.38 -16.61
CA MET A 99 -5.35 -7.58 -15.58
C MET A 99 -6.00 -7.77 -14.20
N VAL A 100 -5.16 -7.82 -13.18
CA VAL A 100 -5.58 -7.90 -11.78
C VAL A 100 -4.93 -6.79 -10.97
N PHE A 101 -5.74 -5.97 -10.32
CA PHE A 101 -5.31 -5.07 -9.27
C PHE A 101 -5.47 -5.74 -7.92
N VAL A 102 -4.41 -5.70 -7.11
CA VAL A 102 -4.45 -6.13 -5.72
C VAL A 102 -4.26 -4.90 -4.83
N THR A 103 -5.31 -4.51 -4.11
CA THR A 103 -5.28 -3.35 -3.23
C THR A 103 -5.46 -3.72 -1.77
N CYS A 104 -4.61 -3.17 -0.90
CA CYS A 104 -4.73 -3.39 0.55
C CYS A 104 -4.01 -2.31 1.36
N GLY A 105 -4.40 -2.17 2.63
CA GLY A 105 -3.61 -1.47 3.63
C GLY A 105 -2.61 -2.44 4.27
N MET A 106 -1.32 -2.17 4.08
CA MET A 106 -0.25 -2.98 4.65
C MET A 106 -0.10 -2.76 6.17
N GLY A 107 0.47 -3.74 6.85
CA GLY A 107 0.74 -3.69 8.30
C GLY A 107 -0.29 -4.41 9.16
N GLY A 108 -1.46 -4.78 8.59
CA GLY A 108 -2.42 -5.69 9.23
C GLY A 108 -2.07 -7.16 9.04
N GLY A 109 -2.96 -8.06 9.43
CA GLY A 109 -2.78 -9.51 9.20
C GLY A 109 -3.23 -9.93 7.80
N THR A 110 -4.51 -9.75 7.48
CA THR A 110 -5.11 -10.26 6.25
C THR A 110 -4.50 -9.61 5.00
N GLY A 111 -4.52 -8.27 4.91
CA GLY A 111 -4.00 -7.57 3.72
C GLY A 111 -2.52 -7.86 3.48
N THR A 112 -1.71 -7.78 4.53
CA THR A 112 -0.26 -7.98 4.46
C THR A 112 0.13 -9.41 4.06
N GLY A 113 -0.57 -10.41 4.60
CA GLY A 113 -0.26 -11.82 4.35
C GLY A 113 -0.90 -12.38 3.09
N ALA A 114 -2.17 -12.06 2.84
CA ALA A 114 -2.93 -12.66 1.73
C ALA A 114 -2.68 -11.97 0.38
N ALA A 115 -2.42 -10.63 0.35
CA ALA A 115 -2.22 -9.93 -0.91
C ALA A 115 -1.06 -10.49 -1.74
N PRO A 116 0.14 -10.82 -1.17
CA PRO A 116 1.21 -11.44 -1.94
C PRO A 116 0.83 -12.80 -2.54
N VAL A 117 0.04 -13.61 -1.84
CA VAL A 117 -0.42 -14.92 -2.31
C VAL A 117 -1.37 -14.75 -3.49
N ILE A 118 -2.35 -13.85 -3.37
CA ILE A 118 -3.33 -13.58 -4.43
C ILE A 118 -2.63 -13.03 -5.68
N ALA A 119 -1.72 -12.08 -5.49
CA ALA A 119 -0.92 -11.52 -6.57
C ALA A 119 -0.05 -12.60 -7.26
N GLY A 120 0.59 -13.48 -6.46
CA GLY A 120 1.37 -14.59 -6.99
C GLY A 120 0.55 -15.54 -7.86
N ILE A 121 -0.67 -15.86 -7.45
CA ILE A 121 -1.59 -16.70 -8.23
C ILE A 121 -1.88 -16.05 -9.60
N ALA A 122 -2.20 -14.76 -9.62
CA ALA A 122 -2.47 -14.03 -10.87
C ALA A 122 -1.24 -13.97 -11.77
N LYS A 123 -0.06 -13.65 -11.23
CA LYS A 123 1.21 -13.59 -11.96
C LYS A 123 1.64 -14.96 -12.51
N GLU A 124 1.48 -16.05 -11.73
CA GLU A 124 1.74 -17.43 -12.19
C GLU A 124 0.87 -17.82 -13.38
N MET A 125 -0.33 -17.27 -13.49
CA MET A 125 -1.23 -17.46 -14.64
C MET A 125 -0.90 -16.56 -15.83
N GLY A 126 0.11 -15.70 -15.74
CA GLY A 126 0.53 -14.78 -16.80
C GLY A 126 -0.36 -13.54 -16.94
N ILE A 127 -1.20 -13.26 -15.96
CA ILE A 127 -2.09 -12.10 -15.91
C ILE A 127 -1.28 -10.88 -15.48
N LEU A 128 -1.46 -9.74 -16.13
CA LEU A 128 -0.82 -8.48 -15.69
C LEU A 128 -1.27 -8.12 -14.27
N THR A 129 -0.34 -8.13 -13.33
CA THR A 129 -0.66 -7.99 -11.91
C THR A 129 -0.07 -6.71 -11.34
N VAL A 130 -0.93 -5.81 -10.87
CA VAL A 130 -0.54 -4.51 -10.30
C VAL A 130 -0.95 -4.44 -8.83
N GLY A 131 0.01 -4.16 -7.96
CA GLY A 131 -0.23 -3.90 -6.54
C GLY A 131 -0.36 -2.40 -6.27
N ILE A 132 -1.44 -1.97 -5.60
CA ILE A 132 -1.59 -0.58 -5.12
C ILE A 132 -1.90 -0.64 -3.64
N VAL A 133 -0.93 -0.24 -2.81
CA VAL A 133 -1.02 -0.48 -1.36
C VAL A 133 -0.60 0.75 -0.56
N THR A 134 -1.12 0.85 0.68
CA THR A 134 -0.73 1.92 1.60
C THR A 134 0.17 1.39 2.71
N LYS A 135 1.16 2.20 3.13
CA LYS A 135 1.89 2.02 4.40
C LYS A 135 1.10 2.66 5.55
N PRO A 136 1.08 2.05 6.74
CA PRO A 136 0.37 2.61 7.89
C PRO A 136 0.96 3.95 8.34
N PHE A 137 0.16 4.75 9.05
CA PHE A 137 0.65 5.94 9.73
C PHE A 137 1.64 5.56 10.85
N ARG A 138 2.61 6.43 11.14
CA ARG A 138 3.59 6.22 12.24
C ARG A 138 2.95 6.03 13.60
N PHE A 139 1.79 6.66 13.84
CA PHE A 139 1.07 6.50 15.11
C PHE A 139 0.41 5.11 15.27
N GLU A 140 0.29 4.32 14.20
CA GLU A 140 -0.30 2.97 14.27
C GLU A 140 0.65 1.90 14.86
N ALA A 141 1.81 2.28 15.32
CA ALA A 141 2.86 1.51 15.99
C ALA A 141 3.93 0.91 15.04
N ARG A 142 5.15 0.76 15.61
CA ARG A 142 6.30 0.23 14.87
C ARG A 142 6.13 -1.20 14.39
N SER A 143 5.43 -2.05 15.17
CA SER A 143 5.17 -3.43 14.77
C SER A 143 4.36 -3.49 13.48
N ARG A 144 3.37 -2.59 13.34
CA ARG A 144 2.53 -2.51 12.15
C ARG A 144 3.34 -2.02 10.94
N MET A 145 4.24 -1.06 11.14
CA MET A 145 5.16 -0.61 10.09
C MET A 145 6.14 -1.70 9.65
N ASN A 146 6.69 -2.48 10.59
CA ASN A 146 7.57 -3.61 10.27
C ASN A 146 6.83 -4.68 9.45
N ASN A 147 5.60 -5.03 9.85
CA ASN A 147 4.75 -5.94 9.08
C ASN A 147 4.50 -5.39 7.67
N ALA A 148 4.23 -4.09 7.55
CA ALA A 148 4.00 -3.44 6.26
C ALA A 148 5.23 -3.54 5.35
N THR A 149 6.42 -3.25 5.86
CA THR A 149 7.66 -3.34 5.09
C THR A 149 7.90 -4.76 4.59
N SER A 150 7.81 -5.76 5.47
CA SER A 150 7.97 -7.17 5.08
C SER A 150 6.91 -7.61 4.06
N GLY A 151 5.66 -7.17 4.21
CA GLY A 151 4.59 -7.50 3.27
C GLY A 151 4.78 -6.85 1.91
N ILE A 152 5.27 -5.61 1.86
CA ILE A 152 5.62 -4.90 0.63
C ILE A 152 6.76 -5.60 -0.11
N ASP A 153 7.82 -6.00 0.61
CA ASP A 153 8.94 -6.75 0.04
C ASP A 153 8.51 -8.09 -0.56
N GLU A 154 7.54 -8.75 0.08
CA GLU A 154 6.98 -10.00 -0.44
C GLU A 154 6.03 -9.77 -1.63
N LEU A 155 5.18 -8.73 -1.56
CA LEU A 155 4.27 -8.37 -2.66
C LEU A 155 5.05 -7.96 -3.91
N LYS A 156 6.15 -7.21 -3.77
CA LYS A 156 7.02 -6.77 -4.87
C LYS A 156 7.50 -7.92 -5.75
N LYS A 157 7.74 -9.10 -5.18
CA LYS A 157 8.16 -10.30 -5.92
C LYS A 157 7.04 -10.93 -6.74
N ASN A 158 5.80 -10.69 -6.31
CA ASN A 158 4.59 -11.35 -6.80
C ASN A 158 3.71 -10.45 -7.69
N VAL A 159 4.14 -9.23 -7.98
CA VAL A 159 3.46 -8.31 -8.91
C VAL A 159 4.39 -7.92 -10.07
N ASP A 160 3.82 -7.43 -11.16
CA ASP A 160 4.57 -6.81 -12.25
C ASP A 160 4.93 -5.37 -11.93
N THR A 161 3.99 -4.65 -11.34
CA THR A 161 4.15 -3.25 -10.92
C THR A 161 3.59 -3.06 -9.52
N LEU A 162 4.30 -2.31 -8.68
CA LEU A 162 3.90 -2.00 -7.31
C LEU A 162 3.90 -0.48 -7.07
N ILE A 163 2.76 0.03 -6.66
CA ILE A 163 2.59 1.41 -6.20
C ILE A 163 2.41 1.39 -4.69
N VAL A 164 3.28 2.10 -3.98
CA VAL A 164 3.26 2.17 -2.52
C VAL A 164 2.99 3.61 -2.08
N ILE A 165 1.94 3.81 -1.28
CA ILE A 165 1.50 5.11 -0.81
C ILE A 165 1.71 5.18 0.72
N PRO A 166 2.63 6.04 1.20
CA PRO A 166 2.81 6.22 2.64
C PRO A 166 1.71 7.09 3.24
N ASN A 167 0.91 6.55 4.17
CA ASN A 167 -0.16 7.33 4.81
C ASN A 167 0.37 8.58 5.55
N ASP A 168 1.62 8.56 6.04
CA ASP A 168 2.23 9.74 6.66
C ASP A 168 2.27 10.95 5.73
N LYS A 169 2.42 10.73 4.42
CA LYS A 169 2.42 11.79 3.42
C LYS A 169 1.06 12.47 3.27
N LEU A 170 -0.02 11.74 3.57
CA LEU A 170 -1.35 12.33 3.62
C LEU A 170 -1.47 13.43 4.69
N LEU A 171 -0.68 13.33 5.78
CA LEU A 171 -0.67 14.34 6.84
C LEU A 171 -0.05 15.67 6.38
N GLU A 172 0.73 15.66 5.30
CA GLU A 172 1.34 16.88 4.74
C GLU A 172 0.33 17.69 3.92
N ILE A 173 -0.71 17.02 3.37
CA ILE A 173 -1.72 17.64 2.50
C ILE A 173 -3.07 17.90 3.18
N VAL A 174 -3.35 17.26 4.34
CA VAL A 174 -4.60 17.46 5.06
C VAL A 174 -4.49 18.61 6.07
N ASP A 175 -5.61 19.27 6.36
CA ASP A 175 -5.66 20.31 7.40
C ASP A 175 -5.38 19.70 8.78
N ARG A 176 -4.71 20.44 9.66
CA ARG A 176 -4.44 20.06 11.06
C ARG A 176 -5.70 19.74 11.87
N ARG A 177 -6.87 20.14 11.38
CA ARG A 177 -8.17 19.87 11.99
C ARG A 177 -8.83 18.59 11.45
N THR A 178 -8.22 17.91 10.48
CA THR A 178 -8.77 16.70 9.89
C THR A 178 -8.91 15.62 10.95
N SER A 179 -10.08 15.01 11.04
CA SER A 179 -10.33 13.92 11.99
C SER A 179 -9.62 12.64 11.53
N MET A 180 -9.34 11.72 12.48
CA MET A 180 -8.74 10.43 12.14
C MET A 180 -9.57 9.62 11.12
N PRO A 181 -10.91 9.54 11.23
CA PRO A 181 -11.72 8.89 10.20
C PRO A 181 -11.57 9.52 8.82
N ASP A 182 -11.44 10.85 8.74
CA ASP A 182 -11.28 11.54 7.46
C ASP A 182 -9.87 11.32 6.87
N ALA A 183 -8.84 11.25 7.69
CA ALA A 183 -7.49 10.88 7.25
C ALA A 183 -7.44 9.46 6.67
N LEU A 184 -8.12 8.49 7.30
CA LEU A 184 -8.24 7.13 6.76
C LEU A 184 -9.05 7.08 5.46
N LYS A 185 -10.13 7.86 5.37
CA LYS A 185 -10.87 8.01 4.10
C LYS A 185 -10.00 8.58 2.99
N LYS A 186 -9.09 9.50 3.33
CA LYS A 186 -8.15 10.05 2.33
C LYS A 186 -7.17 8.99 1.83
N ALA A 187 -6.73 8.05 2.68
CA ALA A 187 -5.93 6.90 2.26
C ALA A 187 -6.70 5.98 1.28
N ASP A 188 -7.98 5.71 1.57
CA ASP A 188 -8.83 4.93 0.68
C ASP A 188 -9.07 5.65 -0.65
N GLU A 189 -9.19 7.00 -0.63
CA GLU A 189 -9.33 7.84 -1.83
C GLU A 189 -8.10 7.78 -2.73
N VAL A 190 -6.89 7.78 -2.16
CA VAL A 190 -5.67 7.68 -2.98
C VAL A 190 -5.53 6.29 -3.60
N LEU A 191 -5.90 5.22 -2.90
CA LEU A 191 -5.98 3.88 -3.49
C LEU A 191 -6.97 3.84 -4.66
N GLN A 192 -8.13 4.45 -4.49
CA GLN A 192 -9.16 4.56 -5.54
C GLN A 192 -8.63 5.34 -6.75
N GLN A 193 -8.01 6.51 -6.53
CA GLN A 193 -7.43 7.32 -7.59
C GLN A 193 -6.32 6.57 -8.36
N GLY A 194 -5.52 5.76 -7.65
CA GLY A 194 -4.50 4.92 -8.27
C GLY A 194 -5.07 3.88 -9.23
N VAL A 195 -6.13 3.19 -8.82
CA VAL A 195 -6.83 2.24 -9.69
C VAL A 195 -7.52 2.97 -10.83
N GLN A 196 -8.28 4.04 -10.52
CA GLN A 196 -9.02 4.80 -11.51
C GLN A 196 -8.11 5.39 -12.59
N GLY A 197 -6.99 5.96 -12.21
CA GLY A 197 -6.04 6.57 -13.16
C GLY A 197 -5.53 5.59 -14.22
N ILE A 198 -5.48 4.30 -13.91
CA ILE A 198 -5.08 3.25 -14.86
C ILE A 198 -6.30 2.71 -15.62
N THR A 199 -7.41 2.49 -14.94
CA THR A 199 -8.62 1.92 -15.55
C THR A 199 -9.28 2.88 -16.55
N ASP A 200 -9.26 4.19 -16.27
CA ASP A 200 -9.77 5.21 -17.18
C ASP A 200 -9.02 5.22 -18.51
N LEU A 201 -7.69 5.00 -18.48
CA LEU A 201 -6.86 4.89 -19.69
C LEU A 201 -7.29 3.76 -20.63
N ILE A 202 -7.77 2.66 -20.06
CA ILE A 202 -8.13 1.44 -20.81
C ILE A 202 -9.60 1.48 -21.25
N ASN A 203 -10.49 1.99 -20.38
CA ASN A 203 -11.94 1.82 -20.54
C ASN A 203 -12.62 3.06 -21.10
N VAL A 204 -12.07 4.26 -20.92
CA VAL A 204 -12.71 5.50 -21.37
C VAL A 204 -12.21 5.86 -22.78
N PRO A 205 -13.11 5.92 -23.79
CA PRO A 205 -12.71 6.32 -25.13
C PRO A 205 -12.27 7.79 -25.14
N GLY A 206 -11.08 8.04 -25.67
CA GLY A 206 -10.50 9.39 -25.79
C GLY A 206 -10.21 9.76 -27.25
N LEU A 207 -9.65 10.94 -27.48
CA LEU A 207 -9.16 11.36 -28.80
C LEU A 207 -7.92 10.56 -29.21
N ILE A 208 -7.05 10.31 -28.25
CA ILE A 208 -5.88 9.43 -28.37
C ILE A 208 -6.07 8.35 -27.32
N ASN A 209 -6.43 7.16 -27.79
CA ASN A 209 -6.65 6.00 -26.94
C ASN A 209 -5.34 5.26 -26.75
N LEU A 210 -5.10 4.86 -25.51
CA LEU A 210 -4.10 3.86 -25.17
C LEU A 210 -4.75 2.49 -25.22
N ASP A 211 -4.15 1.56 -25.96
CA ASP A 211 -4.62 0.19 -25.92
C ASP A 211 -4.05 -0.57 -24.70
N PHE A 212 -4.67 -1.71 -24.40
CA PHE A 212 -4.22 -2.53 -23.27
C PHE A 212 -2.77 -3.02 -23.44
N ALA A 213 -2.30 -3.21 -24.68
CA ALA A 213 -0.94 -3.65 -24.96
C ALA A 213 0.10 -2.57 -24.62
N ASP A 214 -0.24 -1.29 -24.79
CA ASP A 214 0.60 -0.17 -24.37
C ASP A 214 0.77 -0.16 -22.85
N VAL A 215 -0.35 -0.27 -22.12
CA VAL A 215 -0.34 -0.34 -20.64
C VAL A 215 0.44 -1.56 -20.18
N GLN A 216 0.26 -2.72 -20.82
CA GLN A 216 1.02 -3.91 -20.50
C GLN A 216 2.53 -3.72 -20.69
N THR A 217 2.95 -3.07 -21.77
CA THR A 217 4.37 -2.81 -22.06
C THR A 217 5.02 -1.93 -20.99
N VAL A 218 4.28 -0.94 -20.49
CA VAL A 218 4.77 -0.01 -19.46
C VAL A 218 4.77 -0.63 -18.07
N MET A 219 3.90 -1.60 -17.79
CA MET A 219 3.71 -2.12 -16.44
C MET A 219 4.28 -3.50 -16.18
N LYS A 220 4.46 -4.33 -17.23
CA LYS A 220 4.91 -5.70 -17.04
C LYS A 220 6.36 -5.78 -16.57
N ASP A 221 6.58 -6.46 -15.43
CA ASP A 221 7.91 -6.68 -14.80
C ASP A 221 8.71 -5.39 -14.57
N LYS A 222 8.04 -4.28 -14.22
CA LYS A 222 8.67 -2.96 -14.00
C LYS A 222 8.99 -2.65 -12.55
N GLY A 223 8.53 -3.44 -11.59
CA GLY A 223 8.80 -3.25 -10.18
C GLY A 223 8.05 -2.04 -9.58
N ILE A 224 8.77 -1.11 -8.96
CA ILE A 224 8.13 0.07 -8.35
C ILE A 224 7.71 1.07 -9.41
N ALA A 225 6.51 1.62 -9.24
CA ALA A 225 5.97 2.68 -10.09
C ALA A 225 5.56 3.90 -9.26
N HIS A 226 5.69 5.05 -9.90
CA HIS A 226 5.15 6.32 -9.44
C HIS A 226 3.82 6.59 -10.15
N ILE A 227 2.80 6.98 -9.40
CA ILE A 227 1.56 7.52 -9.96
C ILE A 227 1.27 8.86 -9.33
N GLY A 228 1.11 9.88 -10.14
CA GLY A 228 0.75 11.20 -9.68
C GLY A 228 -0.44 11.74 -10.46
N ILE A 229 -1.27 12.52 -9.78
CA ILE A 229 -2.42 13.18 -10.35
C ILE A 229 -2.30 14.67 -9.99
N GLY A 230 -2.43 15.51 -10.99
CA GLY A 230 -2.46 16.94 -10.82
C GLY A 230 -3.59 17.58 -11.60
N THR A 231 -3.98 18.76 -11.17
CA THR A 231 -5.03 19.57 -11.78
C THR A 231 -4.48 20.96 -12.10
N GLY A 232 -4.92 21.53 -13.19
CA GLY A 232 -4.50 22.90 -13.57
C GLY A 232 -5.65 23.66 -14.21
N SER A 233 -5.58 24.98 -14.16
CA SER A 233 -6.58 25.85 -14.77
C SER A 233 -5.92 27.12 -15.34
N GLY A 234 -6.51 27.72 -16.39
CA GLY A 234 -5.98 28.91 -17.03
C GLY A 234 -4.95 28.64 -18.13
N ASP A 235 -4.10 29.63 -18.46
CA ASP A 235 -3.26 29.59 -19.67
C ASP A 235 -2.12 28.55 -19.62
N ASP A 236 -1.60 28.21 -18.43
CA ASP A 236 -0.52 27.22 -18.24
C ASP A 236 -1.02 25.93 -17.59
N LYS A 237 -2.31 25.61 -17.72
CA LYS A 237 -3.01 24.53 -16.99
C LYS A 237 -2.34 23.16 -17.10
N CYS A 238 -1.82 22.79 -18.27
CA CYS A 238 -1.18 21.48 -18.45
C CYS A 238 0.17 21.39 -17.73
N VAL A 239 0.98 22.45 -17.78
CA VAL A 239 2.28 22.50 -17.10
C VAL A 239 2.10 22.54 -15.58
N GLU A 240 1.11 23.28 -15.09
CA GLU A 240 0.76 23.30 -13.66
C GLU A 240 0.30 21.93 -13.19
N ALA A 241 -0.62 21.30 -13.94
CA ALA A 241 -1.11 19.96 -13.62
C ALA A 241 0.00 18.90 -13.62
N VAL A 242 0.92 18.93 -14.59
CA VAL A 242 2.08 18.02 -14.61
C VAL A 242 2.99 18.26 -13.40
N LYS A 243 3.29 19.52 -13.08
CA LYS A 243 4.11 19.85 -11.89
C LYS A 243 3.47 19.36 -10.62
N GLU A 244 2.16 19.52 -10.45
CA GLU A 244 1.44 19.01 -9.30
C GLU A 244 1.47 17.47 -9.27
N ALA A 245 1.25 16.80 -10.40
CA ALA A 245 1.29 15.35 -10.50
C ALA A 245 2.66 14.78 -10.11
N ILE A 246 3.74 15.36 -10.61
CA ILE A 246 5.11 14.88 -10.36
C ILE A 246 5.61 15.24 -8.95
N SER A 247 5.24 16.41 -8.45
CA SER A 247 5.62 16.87 -7.12
C SER A 247 4.68 16.42 -6.02
N SER A 248 3.77 15.50 -6.32
CA SER A 248 2.81 14.99 -5.34
C SER A 248 3.53 14.50 -4.08
N PRO A 249 3.28 15.11 -2.92
CA PRO A 249 3.92 14.68 -1.68
C PRO A 249 3.50 13.28 -1.23
N LEU A 250 2.52 12.68 -1.91
CA LEU A 250 1.96 11.36 -1.56
C LEU A 250 2.90 10.19 -1.84
N LEU A 251 4.00 10.43 -2.59
CA LEU A 251 4.85 9.36 -3.09
C LEU A 251 6.26 9.45 -2.51
N GLU A 252 6.89 8.30 -2.27
CA GLU A 252 8.28 8.21 -1.78
C GLU A 252 9.31 8.22 -2.94
N THR A 253 8.83 8.12 -4.18
CA THR A 253 9.68 8.02 -5.38
C THR A 253 9.60 9.30 -6.22
N THR A 254 10.66 9.60 -6.95
CA THR A 254 10.69 10.64 -8.00
C THR A 254 10.53 9.95 -9.36
N ILE A 255 10.18 10.70 -10.40
CA ILE A 255 10.11 10.18 -11.76
C ILE A 255 11.46 10.22 -12.49
N GLU A 256 12.50 10.79 -11.87
CA GLU A 256 13.84 10.84 -12.43
C GLU A 256 14.36 9.43 -12.76
N GLY A 257 14.88 9.23 -13.97
CA GLY A 257 15.40 7.94 -14.41
C GLY A 257 14.34 6.91 -14.76
N ALA A 258 13.05 7.28 -14.82
CA ALA A 258 12.00 6.37 -15.28
C ALA A 258 12.25 5.92 -16.73
N SER A 259 12.14 4.63 -16.99
CA SER A 259 12.31 4.09 -18.35
C SER A 259 11.05 4.21 -19.21
N HIS A 260 9.88 4.27 -18.59
CA HIS A 260 8.58 4.39 -19.26
C HIS A 260 7.67 5.33 -18.49
N VAL A 261 6.95 6.18 -19.20
CA VAL A 261 5.96 7.08 -18.62
C VAL A 261 4.67 7.05 -19.45
N ILE A 262 3.55 6.95 -18.77
CA ILE A 262 2.23 7.20 -19.36
C ILE A 262 1.75 8.56 -18.88
N ILE A 263 1.31 9.40 -19.79
CA ILE A 263 0.68 10.69 -19.51
C ILE A 263 -0.75 10.60 -20.02
N ASN A 264 -1.70 10.76 -19.13
CA ASN A 264 -3.10 10.88 -19.51
C ASN A 264 -3.61 12.27 -19.18
N ILE A 265 -4.07 12.99 -20.20
CA ILE A 265 -4.66 14.33 -20.07
C ILE A 265 -6.16 14.21 -20.25
N SER A 266 -6.90 14.69 -19.25
CA SER A 266 -8.36 14.77 -19.26
C SER A 266 -8.79 16.22 -19.13
N GLY A 267 -9.45 16.77 -20.15
CA GLY A 267 -9.88 18.16 -20.21
C GLY A 267 -9.81 18.75 -21.62
N ASP A 268 -10.24 19.99 -21.76
CA ASP A 268 -10.09 20.72 -23.04
C ASP A 268 -8.64 21.25 -23.13
N VAL A 269 -7.86 20.62 -24.00
CA VAL A 269 -6.43 20.88 -24.13
C VAL A 269 -6.02 21.16 -25.56
N GLY A 270 -5.24 22.21 -25.77
CA GLY A 270 -4.61 22.52 -27.04
C GLY A 270 -3.39 21.64 -27.32
N LEU A 271 -3.08 21.44 -28.61
CA LEU A 271 -1.91 20.65 -29.02
C LEU A 271 -0.60 21.19 -28.42
N GLN A 272 -0.46 22.50 -28.29
CA GLN A 272 0.76 23.14 -27.76
C GLN A 272 0.89 22.92 -26.26
N GLU A 273 -0.20 23.04 -25.50
CA GLU A 273 -0.23 22.78 -24.06
C GLU A 273 0.09 21.32 -23.75
N ALA A 274 -0.43 20.38 -24.55
CA ALA A 274 -0.12 18.96 -24.43
C ALA A 274 1.37 18.67 -24.73
N ASN A 275 1.93 19.32 -25.75
CA ASN A 275 3.34 19.20 -26.08
C ASN A 275 4.24 19.76 -24.96
N ASP A 276 3.90 20.91 -24.40
CA ASP A 276 4.68 21.54 -23.31
C ASP A 276 4.68 20.66 -22.05
N ALA A 277 3.56 20.01 -21.74
CA ALA A 277 3.46 19.03 -20.67
C ALA A 277 4.37 17.81 -20.92
N ALA A 278 4.38 17.27 -22.12
CA ALA A 278 5.21 16.13 -22.49
C ALA A 278 6.72 16.50 -22.45
N MET A 279 7.10 17.66 -22.98
CA MET A 279 8.48 18.15 -22.93
C MET A 279 8.98 18.34 -21.48
N TYR A 280 8.13 18.83 -20.59
CA TYR A 280 8.48 18.98 -19.18
C TYR A 280 8.79 17.63 -18.50
N ILE A 281 8.04 16.58 -18.85
CA ILE A 281 8.32 15.23 -18.33
C ILE A 281 9.60 14.66 -18.93
N GLU A 282 9.83 14.82 -20.24
CA GLU A 282 11.04 14.37 -20.92
C GLU A 282 12.31 15.01 -20.34
N GLU A 283 12.25 16.30 -19.99
CA GLU A 283 13.35 17.02 -19.33
C GLU A 283 13.71 16.40 -17.97
N LEU A 284 12.71 15.93 -17.22
CA LEU A 284 12.91 15.34 -15.90
C LEU A 284 13.33 13.87 -15.94
N THR A 285 12.79 13.10 -16.89
CA THR A 285 13.06 11.66 -16.97
C THR A 285 14.26 11.29 -17.84
N GLY A 286 14.63 12.19 -18.78
CA GLY A 286 15.73 12.02 -19.71
C GLY A 286 15.30 11.58 -21.11
N GLU A 287 16.20 11.79 -22.10
CA GLU A 287 15.96 11.60 -23.54
C GLU A 287 15.64 10.14 -23.95
N ASN A 288 15.93 9.16 -23.12
CA ASN A 288 15.72 7.74 -23.43
C ASN A 288 14.39 7.17 -22.89
N THR A 289 13.56 7.99 -22.27
CA THR A 289 12.29 7.56 -21.70
C THR A 289 11.24 7.32 -22.76
N ASN A 290 10.58 6.17 -22.72
CA ASN A 290 9.44 5.88 -23.59
C ASN A 290 8.18 6.54 -23.00
N ILE A 291 7.71 7.64 -23.62
CA ILE A 291 6.52 8.37 -23.17
C ILE A 291 5.34 7.95 -24.04
N ILE A 292 4.29 7.45 -23.38
CA ILE A 292 3.01 7.09 -24.01
C ILE A 292 1.96 8.11 -23.58
N PHE A 293 1.21 8.62 -24.54
CA PHE A 293 0.34 9.78 -24.36
C PHE A 293 -1.12 9.47 -24.68
N GLY A 294 -2.01 9.79 -23.75
CA GLY A 294 -3.46 9.68 -23.91
C GLY A 294 -4.16 11.03 -23.69
N VAL A 295 -5.20 11.31 -24.45
CA VAL A 295 -6.03 12.52 -24.30
C VAL A 295 -7.50 12.14 -24.28
N MET A 296 -8.19 12.56 -23.24
CA MET A 296 -9.63 12.36 -23.05
C MET A 296 -10.32 13.72 -22.93
N PHE A 297 -11.49 13.84 -23.55
CA PHE A 297 -12.35 15.01 -23.40
C PHE A 297 -13.55 14.61 -22.55
N PRO A 298 -13.59 14.91 -21.25
CA PRO A 298 -14.80 14.77 -20.47
C PRO A 298 -15.84 15.79 -20.94
N GLU A 299 -17.12 15.45 -20.86
CA GLU A 299 -18.24 16.34 -21.21
C GLU A 299 -18.39 17.56 -20.26
N ALA A 300 -17.42 17.82 -19.38
CA ALA A 300 -17.46 18.92 -18.43
C ALA A 300 -17.01 20.24 -19.06
N GLU A 301 -17.80 21.29 -18.86
CA GLU A 301 -17.58 22.64 -19.40
C GLU A 301 -16.54 23.49 -18.60
N ASP A 302 -15.76 22.88 -17.72
CA ASP A 302 -14.81 23.61 -16.87
C ASP A 302 -13.46 23.75 -17.59
N ASP A 303 -12.86 24.96 -17.57
CA ASP A 303 -11.52 25.26 -18.11
C ASP A 303 -10.42 24.66 -17.21
N SER A 304 -10.63 23.44 -16.72
CA SER A 304 -9.68 22.70 -15.90
C SER A 304 -9.18 21.47 -16.64
N VAL A 305 -7.92 21.15 -16.41
CA VAL A 305 -7.27 19.93 -16.92
C VAL A 305 -6.83 19.07 -15.75
N LYS A 306 -7.08 17.78 -15.85
CA LYS A 306 -6.56 16.78 -14.93
C LYS A 306 -5.53 15.93 -15.67
N ILE A 307 -4.32 15.83 -15.11
CA ILE A 307 -3.24 15.02 -15.69
C ILE A 307 -2.90 13.90 -14.72
N THR A 308 -2.88 12.68 -15.24
CA THR A 308 -2.38 11.50 -14.54
C THR A 308 -1.05 11.09 -15.16
N VAL A 309 -0.01 11.00 -14.36
CA VAL A 309 1.33 10.56 -14.76
C VAL A 309 1.62 9.23 -14.09
N ILE A 310 2.01 8.22 -14.87
CA ILE A 310 2.45 6.92 -14.36
C ILE A 310 3.86 6.68 -14.88
N ALA A 311 4.83 6.66 -13.99
CA ALA A 311 6.24 6.42 -14.31
C ALA A 311 6.69 5.07 -13.75
N THR A 312 7.33 4.26 -14.59
CA THR A 312 7.76 2.90 -14.24
C THR A 312 9.21 2.63 -14.67
N GLY A 313 9.77 1.53 -14.18
CA GLY A 313 11.16 1.19 -14.43
C GLY A 313 12.13 2.18 -13.79
N LEU A 314 11.76 2.68 -12.62
CA LEU A 314 12.61 3.49 -11.75
C LEU A 314 13.76 2.61 -11.27
N GLU A 315 15.01 3.13 -11.33
CA GLU A 315 16.14 2.42 -10.75
C GLU A 315 15.89 2.20 -9.26
N ASP A 316 16.08 0.97 -8.80
CA ASP A 316 16.04 0.61 -7.38
C ASP A 316 17.29 1.24 -6.71
N ASP A 317 17.35 2.53 -6.57
CA ASP A 317 18.17 3.13 -5.53
C ASP A 317 17.59 2.62 -4.21
N GLY A 318 18.20 1.48 -3.77
CA GLY A 318 17.71 0.68 -2.66
C GLY A 318 17.15 1.60 -1.61
N MET A 319 15.92 1.34 -1.19
CA MET A 319 15.14 2.13 -0.24
C MET A 319 16.00 2.42 1.00
N HIS A 320 16.97 3.31 0.84
CA HIS A 320 17.71 3.91 1.92
C HIS A 320 16.69 4.72 2.70
N LEU A 321 16.14 4.08 3.74
CA LEU A 321 15.61 4.80 4.87
C LEU A 321 16.68 5.84 5.21
N THR A 322 16.52 7.06 4.73
CA THR A 322 17.32 8.18 5.17
C THR A 322 17.10 8.27 6.66
N GLU A 323 18.12 7.81 7.42
CA GLU A 323 18.29 8.11 8.84
C GLU A 323 18.50 9.62 8.99
N GLU A 324 17.62 10.44 8.49
CA GLU A 324 17.67 11.87 8.70
C GLU A 324 16.62 12.28 9.71
N HIS A 325 17.18 12.84 10.78
CA HIS A 325 16.62 13.50 11.94
C HIS A 325 16.44 12.66 13.22
N THR A 326 17.55 12.07 13.68
CA THR A 326 17.72 11.91 15.13
C THR A 326 18.16 13.27 15.67
N PRO A 327 17.35 13.97 16.50
CA PRO A 327 17.76 15.21 17.13
C PRO A 327 19.07 15.03 17.88
N ALA A 328 19.99 15.99 17.76
CA ALA A 328 21.37 15.90 18.25
C ALA A 328 21.51 15.60 19.77
N PHE A 329 20.45 15.75 20.56
CA PHE A 329 20.43 15.47 22.01
C PHE A 329 20.26 13.97 22.36
N LEU A 330 20.00 13.08 21.36
CA LEU A 330 19.90 11.62 21.58
C LEU A 330 21.17 10.86 21.18
N LYS A 331 22.22 11.54 20.70
CA LYS A 331 23.50 10.89 20.47
C LYS A 331 24.18 10.60 21.80
N LYS A 332 24.19 9.32 22.23
CA LYS A 332 25.06 8.88 23.33
C LYS A 332 26.50 9.30 23.06
N PRO A 333 27.21 9.91 24.03
CA PRO A 333 28.63 10.21 23.83
C PRO A 333 29.42 8.91 23.64
N ALA A 334 30.22 8.90 22.58
CA ALA A 334 31.14 7.78 22.32
C ALA A 334 32.08 7.62 23.51
N ALA A 335 32.17 6.40 24.05
CA ALA A 335 33.13 6.08 25.12
C ALA A 335 34.56 6.34 24.63
N PRO A 336 35.44 6.94 25.45
CA PRO A 336 36.81 7.20 25.04
C PRO A 336 37.58 5.88 24.85
N LYS A 337 38.20 5.73 23.68
CA LYS A 337 39.14 4.64 23.41
C LYS A 337 40.39 4.84 24.27
N THR A 338 40.53 4.09 25.35
CA THR A 338 41.79 3.98 26.09
C THR A 338 42.73 3.01 25.37
N ASN A 339 43.76 3.56 24.74
CA ASN A 339 44.90 2.78 24.25
C ASN A 339 45.75 2.32 25.44
N PHE A 340 45.74 1.04 25.74
CA PHE A 340 46.80 0.39 26.54
C PHE A 340 47.77 -0.29 25.62
N PRO A 341 49.11 -0.08 25.80
CA PRO A 341 50.13 -0.77 25.03
C PRO A 341 50.29 -2.21 25.53
N THR A 342 50.17 -3.17 24.62
CA THR A 342 50.53 -4.58 24.80
C THR A 342 52.03 -4.72 24.95
N LYS A 343 52.50 -5.25 26.07
CA LYS A 343 53.86 -5.86 26.18
C LYS A 343 53.72 -7.37 26.14
N GLU A 344 54.36 -7.95 25.12
CA GLU A 344 54.66 -9.39 25.03
C GLU A 344 55.63 -9.83 26.12
N GLY A 345 55.48 -11.06 26.65
CA GLY A 345 56.43 -11.68 27.54
C GLY A 345 55.97 -12.98 28.20
N GLN A 346 56.14 -14.08 27.50
CA GLN A 346 56.61 -15.44 27.90
C GLN A 346 55.99 -16.21 29.08
N LEU A 347 55.48 -17.38 28.71
CA LEU A 347 55.54 -18.74 29.27
C LEU A 347 55.69 -18.96 30.82
N ALA A 348 54.74 -19.72 31.36
CA ALA A 348 55.04 -21.01 32.00
C ALA A 348 53.80 -21.80 32.41
N SER A 349 53.83 -23.05 32.16
CA SER A 349 52.91 -24.14 32.45
C SER A 349 52.71 -24.39 33.95
N SER A 350 51.51 -24.77 34.36
CA SER A 350 51.27 -25.93 35.23
C SER A 350 49.79 -26.08 35.59
N ARG A 351 49.28 -27.25 35.32
CA ARG A 351 48.05 -27.88 35.82
C ARG A 351 48.34 -28.54 37.17
N PRO A 352 47.40 -29.20 37.83
CA PRO A 352 46.10 -28.83 38.43
C PRO A 352 46.09 -29.25 39.94
N VAL A 353 45.10 -28.83 40.71
CA VAL A 353 44.57 -29.63 41.86
C VAL A 353 43.24 -29.07 42.32
N ALA A 354 42.19 -29.90 42.34
CA ALA A 354 41.08 -29.81 43.28
C ALA A 354 41.44 -30.72 44.48
N PRO A 355 40.88 -30.57 45.68
CA PRO A 355 39.50 -30.80 45.98
C PRO A 355 38.89 -30.12 47.26
N SER A 356 37.57 -30.39 47.39
CA SER A 356 36.80 -30.66 48.63
C SER A 356 36.45 -29.53 49.58
N ALA A 357 35.15 -29.22 49.64
CA ALA A 357 34.17 -29.61 50.65
C ALA A 357 34.05 -28.75 51.91
N LEU A 358 32.80 -28.52 52.26
CA LEU A 358 32.17 -28.20 53.55
C LEU A 358 32.06 -26.72 54.01
N GLY A 359 30.79 -26.33 54.14
CA GLY A 359 30.40 -25.19 54.97
C GLY A 359 28.99 -24.68 54.66
N SER A 360 28.02 -25.34 55.26
CA SER A 360 26.62 -24.91 55.42
C SER A 360 26.50 -23.59 56.18
N SER A 361 25.64 -22.67 55.70
CA SER A 361 24.77 -21.88 56.60
C SER A 361 23.73 -21.06 55.79
N HIS A 362 22.50 -21.38 55.98
CA HIS A 362 21.31 -20.62 56.32
C HIS A 362 21.01 -19.28 55.64
N THR A 363 19.86 -19.33 54.96
CA THR A 363 18.72 -18.41 55.09
C THR A 363 18.81 -17.00 54.51
N ALA A 364 17.99 -16.71 53.54
CA ALA A 364 16.83 -15.83 53.68
C ALA A 364 16.07 -15.69 52.36
N ARG A 365 14.84 -16.15 52.37
CA ARG A 365 13.82 -15.93 51.37
C ARG A 365 13.22 -14.55 51.59
N PRO A 366 13.07 -13.68 50.59
CA PRO A 366 12.28 -12.47 50.79
C PRO A 366 10.79 -12.81 50.72
N GLN A 367 10.07 -12.33 51.74
CA GLN A 367 8.63 -12.46 51.92
C GLN A 367 7.90 -11.48 50.99
N THR A 368 6.85 -11.97 50.33
CA THR A 368 5.81 -11.16 49.69
C THR A 368 4.94 -10.47 50.74
N PRO A 369 4.59 -9.19 50.55
CA PRO A 369 3.60 -8.57 51.45
C PRO A 369 2.19 -9.03 51.08
N SER A 370 1.51 -9.59 52.07
CA SER A 370 0.08 -9.89 52.08
C SER A 370 -0.69 -8.59 52.34
N TYR A 371 -1.54 -8.17 51.38
CA TYR A 371 -2.56 -7.17 51.66
C TYR A 371 -3.81 -7.82 52.23
N SER A 372 -4.10 -7.47 53.48
CA SER A 372 -5.34 -7.82 54.17
C SER A 372 -6.52 -7.03 53.57
N ARG A 373 -7.59 -7.74 53.28
CA ARG A 373 -8.94 -7.21 53.05
C ARG A 373 -9.41 -6.43 54.30
N GLN A 374 -9.76 -5.17 54.11
CA GLN A 374 -10.76 -4.50 54.94
C GLN A 374 -11.96 -4.18 54.08
N ALA A 375 -13.12 -4.52 54.64
CA ALA A 375 -14.43 -4.42 54.04
C ALA A 375 -15.00 -3.01 54.15
N GLU A 376 -15.87 -2.69 53.19
CA GLU A 376 -17.04 -1.82 53.30
C GLU A 376 -16.84 -0.33 53.57
N ASP A 377 -17.03 0.49 52.53
CA ASP A 377 -17.96 1.61 52.62
C ASP A 377 -18.52 1.98 51.26
N GLY A 378 -19.84 2.14 51.22
CA GLY A 378 -20.68 2.19 50.03
C GLY A 378 -20.46 3.41 49.16
N ILE A 379 -20.32 3.16 47.87
CA ILE A 379 -20.43 4.18 46.83
C ILE A 379 -21.92 4.40 46.56
N LYS A 380 -22.42 5.56 46.96
CA LYS A 380 -23.78 6.04 46.61
C LYS A 380 -23.82 6.34 45.11
N SER A 381 -24.75 5.71 44.37
CA SER A 381 -25.05 6.01 42.99
C SER A 381 -25.53 7.46 42.80
N PRO A 382 -25.10 8.18 41.75
CA PRO A 382 -25.53 9.55 41.50
C PRO A 382 -27.03 9.64 41.19
N GLU A 383 -27.65 10.70 41.67
CA GLU A 383 -29.13 10.97 41.66
C GLU A 383 -29.78 10.99 40.25
N PHE A 384 -29.04 11.10 39.16
CA PHE A 384 -29.62 11.17 37.82
C PHE A 384 -30.10 9.80 37.26
N LEU A 385 -29.77 8.69 37.93
CA LEU A 385 -30.25 7.33 37.54
C LEU A 385 -31.56 6.90 38.24
N GLN A 386 -32.17 7.76 39.05
CA GLN A 386 -33.40 7.48 39.79
C GLN A 386 -34.63 8.19 39.26
N ARG A 387 -34.90 8.22 37.97
CA ARG A 387 -36.21 8.55 37.35
C ARG A 387 -36.27 7.80 36.01
N LYS A 388 -37.21 6.93 35.74
CA LYS A 388 -38.65 6.81 35.87
C LYS A 388 -39.08 5.37 35.61
N ARG A 389 -40.04 4.97 36.38
CA ARG A 389 -41.07 4.08 35.89
C ARG A 389 -42.09 4.89 35.07
#